data_5827c32be23075052dffa05a5bdcd01c
#
_entry.id   5827c32be23075052dffa05a5bdcd01c
#
_cell.length_a   1.000
_cell.length_b   1.000
_cell.length_c   1.000
_cell.angle_alpha   90.00
_cell.angle_beta   90.00
_cell.angle_gamma   90.00
#
_symmetry.space_group_name_H-M   'P 1'
#
loop_
_entity.id
_entity.type
_entity.pdbx_description
1 polymer ?
#
loop_
_entity_poly.entity_id
_entity_poly.type
_entity_poly.pdbx_seq_one_letter_code
_entity_poly.pdbx_strand_id
1 'polypeptide(L)'
;MGEILLNKEFKSRNQFKIDYPYYGLFGSADITPIDKENELVFRCRLLNGNIVYLKKLLKLSKWIDVNLNIETPLSAVMGISIDDYMSK
;
A
#
# COMPACT_ATOMS: atom_id res chain seq x y z
N MET A 1 0.17 19.88 20.40
CA MET A 1 0.04 19.39 20.02
C MET A 1 -0.10 18.90 19.54
N GLY A 2 -0.04 18.80 19.33
CA GLY A 2 -0.18 18.06 18.62
C GLY A 2 -0.19 17.89 18.02
N GLU A 3 -0.22 17.88 17.94
CA GLU A 3 -0.27 17.52 17.25
C GLU A 3 -0.11 17.23 16.63
N ILE A 4 0.30 17.50 16.79
CA ILE A 4 0.48 16.96 16.16
C ILE A 4 0.68 16.47 15.81
N LEU A 5 0.96 16.46 15.93
CA LEU A 5 1.11 15.67 15.51
C LEU A 5 1.02 15.13 15.05
N LEU A 6 1.07 15.20 14.97
CA LEU A 6 0.90 14.44 14.44
C LEU A 6 0.91 14.08 13.71
N ASN A 7 0.92 14.21 13.43
CA ASN A 7 0.85 13.68 12.59
C ASN A 7 1.46 13.53 12.11
N LYS A 8 1.97 13.69 12.43
CA LYS A 8 2.60 13.33 12.04
C LYS A 8 2.91 12.49 11.51
N GLU A 9 2.79 12.24 11.56
CA GLU A 9 2.89 11.40 11.09
C GLU A 9 2.89 10.78 10.34
N PHE A 10 2.55 10.64 10.24
CA PHE A 10 2.57 10.05 9.52
C PHE A 10 3.38 10.07 8.90
N LYS A 11 3.45 10.47 9.32
CA LYS A 11 4.19 10.50 8.83
C LYS A 11 5.02 9.99 8.26
N SER A 12 4.86 10.61 8.70
CA SER A 12 5.30 10.55 7.79
C SER A 12 6.08 9.74 7.17
N ARG A 13 5.71 8.96 6.82
CA ARG A 13 6.42 8.02 6.04
C ARG A 13 6.62 8.51 4.64
N ASN A 14 7.73 8.13 4.05
CA ASN A 14 8.02 8.59 2.70
C ASN A 14 7.17 7.86 1.69
N GLN A 15 6.61 8.62 0.78
CA GLN A 15 5.92 8.08 -0.38
C GLN A 15 6.93 7.44 -1.33
N PHE A 16 6.56 6.36 -1.98
CA PHE A 16 7.43 5.72 -2.95
C PHE A 16 6.62 5.20 -4.12
N LYS A 17 7.30 4.82 -5.18
CA LYS A 17 6.65 4.33 -6.39
C LYS A 17 7.03 2.87 -6.60
N ILE A 18 6.05 2.08 -7.04
CA ILE A 18 6.30 0.70 -7.46
C ILE A 18 5.86 0.50 -8.89
N ASP A 19 6.50 -0.46 -9.55
CA ASP A 19 6.03 -1.01 -10.81
C ASP A 19 5.64 -2.44 -10.54
N TYR A 20 4.58 -2.91 -11.19
CA TYR A 20 4.09 -4.26 -10.98
C TYR A 20 3.56 -4.83 -12.28
N PRO A 21 3.74 -6.15 -12.51
CA PRO A 21 3.16 -6.78 -13.70
C PRO A 21 1.68 -7.05 -13.46
N TYR A 22 0.87 -6.85 -14.49
CA TYR A 22 -0.56 -7.08 -14.36
C TYR A 22 -1.12 -7.43 -15.74
N TYR A 23 -1.53 -8.67 -15.91
CA TYR A 23 -2.10 -9.20 -17.15
C TYR A 23 -1.21 -8.90 -18.37
N GLY A 24 0.08 -9.21 -18.23
CA GLY A 24 1.01 -9.04 -19.35
C GLY A 24 1.48 -7.62 -19.59
N LEU A 25 1.00 -6.67 -18.81
CA LEU A 25 1.41 -5.27 -18.89
C LEU A 25 2.07 -4.88 -17.57
N PHE A 26 2.68 -3.71 -17.56
CA PHE A 26 3.21 -3.15 -16.31
C PHE A 26 2.38 -1.97 -15.89
N GLY A 27 2.02 -1.97 -14.61
CA GLY A 27 1.41 -0.81 -14.00
C GLY A 27 2.39 -0.12 -13.09
N SER A 28 2.06 1.10 -12.71
CA SER A 28 2.81 1.87 -11.71
C SER A 28 1.85 2.47 -10.73
N ALA A 29 2.32 2.65 -9.51
CA ALA A 29 1.49 3.27 -8.48
C ALA A 29 2.37 4.06 -7.53
N ASP A 30 1.82 5.16 -7.04
CA ASP A 30 2.42 5.94 -5.96
C ASP A 30 1.87 5.40 -4.65
N ILE A 31 2.77 5.00 -3.76
CA ILE A 31 2.41 4.33 -2.52
C ILE A 31 2.67 5.26 -1.35
N THR A 32 1.66 5.48 -0.54
CA THR A 32 1.79 6.30 0.67
C THR A 32 1.42 5.43 1.88
N PRO A 33 2.42 5.07 2.71
CA PRO A 33 2.14 4.33 3.93
C PRO A 33 1.37 5.20 4.92
N ILE A 34 0.36 4.64 5.53
CA ILE A 34 -0.49 5.36 6.49
C ILE A 34 -0.67 4.48 7.72
N ASP A 35 -0.37 5.04 8.89
CA ASP A 35 -0.67 4.36 10.14
C ASP A 35 -2.12 4.67 10.50
N LYS A 36 -2.93 3.65 10.64
CA LYS A 36 -4.33 3.82 10.95
C LYS A 36 -4.74 2.80 12.00
N GLU A 37 -5.14 3.28 13.17
CA GLU A 37 -5.64 2.41 14.23
C GLU A 37 -4.69 1.25 14.54
N ASN A 38 -3.41 1.56 14.64
CA ASN A 38 -2.35 0.57 14.92
C ASN A 38 -2.12 -0.40 13.78
N GLU A 39 -2.63 -0.10 12.60
CA GLU A 39 -2.37 -0.90 11.41
C GLU A 39 -1.65 -0.06 10.36
N LEU A 40 -0.77 -0.70 9.62
CA LEU A 40 -0.11 -0.05 8.51
C LEU A 40 -0.90 -0.35 7.24
N VAL A 41 -1.45 0.70 6.66
CA VAL A 41 -2.23 0.62 5.43
C VAL A 41 -1.48 1.39 4.35
N PHE A 42 -1.49 0.86 3.13
CA PHE A 42 -0.80 1.51 2.02
C PHE A 42 -1.83 2.07 1.06
N ARG A 43 -1.80 3.39 0.91
CA ARG A 43 -2.66 4.07 -0.05
C ARG A 43 -1.93 4.04 -1.39
N CYS A 44 -2.58 3.46 -2.39
CA CYS A 44 -1.96 3.23 -3.69
C CYS A 44 -2.71 4.02 -4.74
N ARG A 45 -2.04 4.99 -5.35
CA ARG A 45 -2.63 5.78 -6.42
C ARG A 45 -2.13 5.22 -7.75
N LEU A 46 -3.06 4.68 -8.53
CA LEU A 46 -2.75 4.04 -9.79
C LEU A 46 -2.59 5.08 -10.90
N LEU A 47 -2.03 4.65 -12.04
CA LEU A 47 -1.80 5.55 -13.16
C LEU A 47 -3.09 6.20 -13.66
N ASN A 48 -4.21 5.47 -13.62
CA ASN A 48 -5.48 6.03 -14.07
C ASN A 48 -6.14 6.94 -13.05
N GLY A 49 -5.48 7.21 -11.93
CA GLY A 49 -6.00 8.08 -10.89
C GLY A 49 -6.83 7.38 -9.84
N ASN A 50 -7.15 6.11 -10.03
CA ASN A 50 -7.88 5.35 -9.02
C ASN A 50 -7.00 5.13 -7.81
N ILE A 51 -7.65 5.04 -6.64
CA ILE A 51 -6.94 4.83 -5.38
C ILE A 51 -7.45 3.55 -4.77
N VAL A 52 -6.52 2.67 -4.37
CA VAL A 52 -6.84 1.47 -3.62
C VAL A 52 -6.06 1.50 -2.33
N TYR A 53 -6.60 0.86 -1.31
CA TYR A 53 -5.95 0.75 -0.01
C TYR A 53 -5.63 -0.71 0.24
N LEU A 54 -4.37 -1.00 0.53
CA LEU A 54 -3.89 -2.36 0.72
C LEU A 54 -3.30 -2.50 2.11
N LYS A 55 -3.41 -3.70 2.67
CA LYS A 55 -2.68 -4.02 3.89
C LYS A 55 -2.23 -5.47 3.83
N LYS A 56 -1.19 -5.78 4.59
CA LYS A 56 -0.65 -7.14 4.63
C LYS A 56 -1.17 -7.84 5.86
N LEU A 57 -1.72 -9.03 5.66
CA LEU A 57 -2.11 -9.90 6.75
C LEU A 57 -0.89 -10.71 7.14
N LEU A 58 -0.21 -10.31 8.21
CA LEU A 58 1.10 -10.87 8.55
C LEU A 58 1.06 -12.37 8.80
N LYS A 59 0.00 -12.85 9.43
CA LYS A 59 -0.10 -14.28 9.73
C LYS A 59 -0.20 -15.13 8.47
N LEU A 60 -0.81 -14.61 7.43
CA LEU A 60 -1.03 -15.35 6.19
C LEU A 60 -0.07 -14.92 5.10
N SER A 61 0.71 -13.88 5.32
CA SER A 61 1.60 -13.29 4.33
C SER A 61 0.86 -12.94 3.04
N LYS A 62 -0.36 -12.43 3.20
CA LYS A 62 -1.21 -12.07 2.06
C LYS A 62 -1.51 -10.58 2.10
N TRP A 63 -1.65 -10.02 0.91
CA TRP A 63 -2.04 -8.63 0.75
C TRP A 63 -3.50 -8.57 0.34
N ILE A 64 -4.28 -7.78 1.04
CA ILE A 64 -5.71 -7.65 0.75
C ILE A 64 -6.06 -6.22 0.40
N ASP A 65 -7.14 -6.08 -0.36
CA ASP A 65 -7.77 -4.79 -0.60
C ASP A 65 -8.60 -4.48 0.64
N VAL A 66 -8.29 -3.36 1.30
CA VAL A 66 -8.93 -3.03 2.57
C VAL A 66 -10.43 -2.83 2.41
N ASN A 67 -10.85 -2.19 1.32
CA ASN A 67 -12.27 -1.91 1.11
C ASN A 67 -13.08 -3.17 0.83
N LEU A 68 -12.48 -4.11 0.11
CA LEU A 68 -13.15 -5.37 -0.22
C LEU A 68 -12.93 -6.43 0.86
N ASN A 69 -11.90 -6.24 1.66
CA ASN A 69 -11.52 -7.15 2.74
C ASN A 69 -11.17 -8.56 2.25
N ILE A 70 -10.64 -8.64 1.04
CA ILE A 70 -10.17 -9.90 0.46
C ILE A 70 -8.93 -9.65 -0.37
N GLU A 71 -8.20 -10.74 -0.63
CA GLU A 71 -7.11 -10.71 -1.59
C GLU A 71 -7.70 -10.63 -2.99
N THR A 72 -7.16 -9.73 -3.80
CA THR A 72 -7.54 -9.61 -5.20
C THR A 72 -6.30 -9.86 -6.05
N PRO A 73 -6.45 -10.14 -7.36
CA PRO A 73 -5.27 -10.26 -8.21
C PRO A 73 -4.38 -9.02 -8.14
N LEU A 74 -4.98 -7.84 -8.09
CA LEU A 74 -4.21 -6.60 -8.00
C LEU A 74 -3.49 -6.49 -6.67
N SER A 75 -4.16 -6.76 -5.55
CA SER A 75 -3.53 -6.64 -4.24
C SER A 75 -2.37 -7.63 -4.09
N ALA A 76 -2.50 -8.82 -4.66
CA ALA A 76 -1.46 -9.83 -4.59
C ALA A 76 -0.20 -9.37 -5.35
N VAL A 77 -0.38 -8.86 -6.57
CA VAL A 77 0.76 -8.44 -7.39
C VAL A 77 1.42 -7.19 -6.82
N MET A 78 0.62 -6.19 -6.48
CA MET A 78 1.15 -4.96 -5.91
C MET A 78 1.82 -5.21 -4.58
N GLY A 79 1.27 -6.14 -3.79
CA GLY A 79 1.84 -6.48 -2.50
C GLY A 79 3.24 -7.05 -2.62
N ILE A 80 3.49 -7.88 -3.63
CA ILE A 80 4.83 -8.40 -3.89
C ILE A 80 5.81 -7.25 -4.15
N SER A 81 5.41 -6.29 -4.95
CA SER A 81 6.26 -5.14 -5.26
C SER A 81 6.50 -4.27 -4.04
N ILE A 82 5.47 -4.11 -3.20
CA ILE A 82 5.63 -3.36 -1.95
C ILE A 82 6.59 -4.09 -1.01
N ASP A 83 6.41 -5.41 -0.85
CA ASP A 83 7.33 -6.20 -0.03
C ASP A 83 8.76 -6.08 -0.51
N ASP A 84 8.97 -6.14 -1.81
CA ASP A 84 10.30 -6.01 -2.38
C ASP A 84 10.91 -4.65 -2.07
N TYR A 85 10.12 -3.60 -2.21
CA TYR A 85 10.61 -2.25 -1.88
C TYR A 85 10.95 -2.14 -0.39
N MET A 86 10.08 -2.64 0.47
CA MET A 86 10.25 -2.48 1.92
C MET A 86 11.39 -3.31 2.47
N SER A 87 11.84 -4.33 1.74
CA SER A 87 12.94 -5.19 2.20
C SER A 87 14.31 -4.70 1.78
N LYS A 88 14.39 -3.59 1.07
CA LYS A 88 15.69 -3.03 0.64
C LYS A 88 16.39 -2.29 1.75
#